data_eca4db630a4b781d06b2215fcb84ad37
#
_entry.id   eca4db630a4b781d06b2215fcb84ad37
#
_cell.length_a   1.000
_cell.length_b   1.000
_cell.length_c   1.000
_cell.angle_alpha   90.00
_cell.angle_beta   90.00
_cell.angle_gamma   90.00
#
_symmetry.space_group_name_H-M   'P 1'
#
loop_
_entity.id
_entity.type
_entity.pdbx_description
1 polymer ?
#
loop_
_entity_poly.entity_id
_entity_poly.type
_entity_poly.pdbx_seq_one_letter_code
_entity_poly.pdbx_strand_id
1 'polypeptide(L)'
;MLLAEVAATSDAVAATRSRLAKRAALADLLRRATSGGDADDPGDDVEIVVSYLAGELRQRRTGLGWASLRSLPPPAATPTLTVAAVDATFEEMAALAGPGSDTARSAAAAALFAAATEREQSLLRGLVAGDLRQGALDALVVDAVAEAAGVPVDAVRRAVMLRGATGPVARAALAASGPTAALATLDGFGLEVGRPVRPMLAQSAPDVAGAFEKLGVPPAADDPGHRVSVDVKLDGIRIQVHRDGHEVRVFTRSLDDITPRVPEIVADARSLASERFVMDGEALVVGPDGVARPFQETAARSATRDAPGAGGGAGGGADAGAGEAALAGALALRPYFFDVLHADGHDLIDAPLHERLDVLDRVAGSFTVRRLRTSSPGAAEEFFAEAVREGQEGVVVKSLDAPYAAGRRGAGWVKVKPRHTLDLVVLAVEWGSGRRTGLLSNIHLGARDPQGGFVMLGKTFKGMTDEMLRWQTERFLALETSRSDHVVHVRPEQVVEIAFDGLQRSTRYPGGLALRFARVLRYRDDKTADEADTIEAVRALA
;
A
#
# COMPACT_ATOMS: atom_id res chain seq x y z
N MET A 1 -16.05 -25.76 -5.80
CA MET A 1 -16.90 -24.68 -6.37
C MET A 1 -16.46 -24.35 -7.79
N LEU A 2 -17.38 -23.97 -8.71
CA LEU A 2 -17.01 -23.51 -10.05
C LEU A 2 -16.51 -22.07 -10.03
N LEU A 3 -15.48 -21.76 -10.84
CA LEU A 3 -14.96 -20.40 -11.03
C LEU A 3 -16.05 -19.45 -11.56
N ALA A 4 -16.97 -19.96 -12.38
CA ALA A 4 -18.10 -19.21 -12.93
C ALA A 4 -18.99 -18.56 -11.84
N GLU A 5 -19.14 -19.20 -10.67
CA GLU A 5 -19.90 -18.64 -9.56
C GLU A 5 -19.19 -17.44 -8.94
N VAL A 6 -17.86 -17.52 -8.80
CA VAL A 6 -17.02 -16.42 -8.32
C VAL A 6 -17.08 -15.26 -9.32
N ALA A 7 -16.95 -15.55 -10.62
CA ALA A 7 -17.02 -14.54 -11.67
C ALA A 7 -18.40 -13.85 -11.71
N ALA A 8 -19.49 -14.60 -11.59
CA ALA A 8 -20.83 -14.05 -11.55
C ALA A 8 -21.05 -13.14 -10.31
N THR A 9 -20.52 -13.54 -9.15
CA THR A 9 -20.60 -12.73 -7.93
C THR A 9 -19.75 -11.46 -8.05
N SER A 10 -18.55 -11.56 -8.63
CA SER A 10 -17.69 -10.40 -8.91
C SER A 10 -18.40 -9.37 -9.79
N ASP A 11 -19.06 -9.80 -10.86
CA ASP A 11 -19.85 -8.93 -11.74
C ASP A 11 -21.03 -8.28 -11.01
N ALA A 12 -21.77 -9.05 -10.22
CA ALA A 12 -22.90 -8.52 -9.41
C ALA A 12 -22.41 -7.46 -8.41
N VAL A 13 -21.26 -7.68 -7.78
CA VAL A 13 -20.61 -6.73 -6.88
C VAL A 13 -20.15 -5.48 -7.63
N ALA A 14 -19.62 -5.61 -8.84
CA ALA A 14 -19.22 -4.48 -9.68
C ALA A 14 -20.42 -3.63 -10.12
N ALA A 15 -21.57 -4.26 -10.39
CA ALA A 15 -22.76 -3.60 -10.91
C ALA A 15 -23.51 -2.74 -9.89
N THR A 16 -23.30 -2.93 -8.59
CA THR A 16 -24.00 -2.16 -7.54
C THR A 16 -23.10 -1.15 -6.82
N ARG A 17 -23.66 -0.03 -6.37
CA ARG A 17 -23.00 0.94 -5.48
C ARG A 17 -23.32 0.70 -3.99
N SER A 18 -24.32 -0.12 -3.69
CA SER A 18 -24.75 -0.42 -2.32
C SER A 18 -23.74 -1.31 -1.62
N ARG A 19 -23.09 -0.79 -0.57
CA ARG A 19 -22.15 -1.58 0.26
C ARG A 19 -22.85 -2.78 0.92
N LEU A 20 -24.10 -2.62 1.34
CA LEU A 20 -24.87 -3.71 1.95
C LEU A 20 -25.16 -4.83 0.93
N ALA A 21 -25.60 -4.48 -0.29
CA ALA A 21 -25.83 -5.47 -1.35
C ALA A 21 -24.55 -6.22 -1.73
N LYS A 22 -23.44 -5.51 -1.85
CA LYS A 22 -22.12 -6.13 -2.09
C LYS A 22 -21.77 -7.15 -1.00
N ARG A 23 -21.86 -6.73 0.27
CA ARG A 23 -21.54 -7.59 1.41
C ARG A 23 -22.41 -8.85 1.43
N ALA A 24 -23.73 -8.70 1.23
CA ALA A 24 -24.66 -9.83 1.18
C ALA A 24 -24.32 -10.82 0.06
N ALA A 25 -24.05 -10.32 -1.17
CA ALA A 25 -23.66 -11.18 -2.30
C ALA A 25 -22.37 -11.97 -2.03
N LEU A 26 -21.37 -11.32 -1.42
CA LEU A 26 -20.13 -11.97 -1.01
C LEU A 26 -20.37 -13.02 0.08
N ALA A 27 -21.18 -12.69 1.11
CA ALA A 27 -21.51 -13.63 2.19
C ALA A 27 -22.25 -14.87 1.68
N ASP A 28 -23.18 -14.69 0.75
CA ASP A 28 -23.90 -15.81 0.14
C ASP A 28 -22.99 -16.73 -0.69
N LEU A 29 -22.03 -16.17 -1.41
CA LEU A 29 -21.03 -16.98 -2.12
C LEU A 29 -20.15 -17.76 -1.13
N LEU A 30 -19.70 -17.13 -0.04
CA LEU A 30 -18.88 -17.80 0.97
C LEU A 30 -19.62 -18.96 1.66
N ARG A 31 -20.93 -18.81 1.93
CA ARG A 31 -21.76 -19.92 2.46
C ARG A 31 -21.85 -21.08 1.46
N ARG A 32 -21.97 -20.81 0.17
CA ARG A 32 -21.95 -21.86 -0.87
C ARG A 32 -20.59 -22.52 -0.99
N ALA A 33 -19.49 -21.77 -0.83
CA ALA A 33 -18.16 -22.33 -0.86
C ALA A 33 -17.90 -23.36 0.24
N THR A 34 -18.53 -23.19 1.41
CA THR A 34 -18.47 -24.19 2.50
C THR A 34 -19.31 -25.43 2.26
N SER A 35 -20.39 -25.31 1.46
CA SER A 35 -21.37 -26.42 1.24
C SER A 35 -20.99 -27.32 0.06
N GLY A 36 -20.03 -26.94 -0.78
CA GLY A 36 -19.69 -27.60 -2.04
C GLY A 36 -18.34 -28.32 -2.05
N GLY A 37 -17.61 -28.34 -0.95
CA GLY A 37 -16.33 -29.06 -0.83
C GLY A 37 -16.52 -30.57 -0.70
N ASP A 38 -15.54 -31.36 -1.17
CA ASP A 38 -15.46 -32.79 -0.86
C ASP A 38 -15.52 -32.99 0.65
N ALA A 39 -16.16 -34.07 1.09
CA ALA A 39 -16.36 -34.37 2.51
C ALA A 39 -15.06 -34.50 3.32
N ASP A 40 -13.93 -34.66 2.63
CA ASP A 40 -12.60 -34.82 3.24
C ASP A 40 -11.82 -33.50 3.43
N ASP A 41 -12.11 -32.41 2.69
CA ASP A 41 -11.57 -31.06 2.96
C ASP A 41 -12.43 -29.92 2.36
N PRO A 42 -13.50 -29.48 3.05
CA PRO A 42 -14.36 -28.39 2.58
C PRO A 42 -13.71 -27.00 2.66
N GLY A 43 -12.44 -26.89 3.12
CA GLY A 43 -11.85 -25.62 3.52
C GLY A 43 -11.03 -24.89 2.46
N ASP A 44 -10.46 -25.59 1.49
CA ASP A 44 -9.54 -24.97 0.52
C ASP A 44 -10.26 -24.01 -0.44
N ASP A 45 -11.46 -24.37 -0.90
CA ASP A 45 -12.24 -23.48 -1.77
C ASP A 45 -12.54 -22.13 -1.11
N VAL A 46 -12.80 -22.10 0.21
CA VAL A 46 -13.07 -20.85 0.95
C VAL A 46 -11.87 -19.91 0.91
N GLU A 47 -10.66 -20.42 1.14
CA GLU A 47 -9.45 -19.59 1.13
C GLU A 47 -9.18 -19.00 -0.26
N ILE A 48 -9.35 -19.83 -1.31
CA ILE A 48 -9.18 -19.39 -2.70
C ILE A 48 -10.22 -18.32 -3.06
N VAL A 49 -11.49 -18.59 -2.78
CA VAL A 49 -12.62 -17.68 -3.06
C VAL A 49 -12.42 -16.35 -2.37
N VAL A 50 -12.03 -16.35 -1.08
CA VAL A 50 -11.73 -15.13 -0.32
C VAL A 50 -10.63 -14.31 -0.98
N SER A 51 -9.54 -14.96 -1.41
CA SER A 51 -8.43 -14.28 -2.10
C SER A 51 -8.89 -13.65 -3.41
N TYR A 52 -9.61 -14.41 -4.24
CA TYR A 52 -10.11 -13.93 -5.53
C TYR A 52 -11.11 -12.78 -5.38
N LEU A 53 -12.00 -12.84 -4.37
CA LEU A 53 -12.93 -11.75 -4.05
C LEU A 53 -12.23 -10.51 -3.49
N ALA A 54 -11.06 -10.68 -2.82
CA ALA A 54 -10.20 -9.57 -2.42
C ALA A 54 -9.42 -8.96 -3.60
N GLY A 55 -9.44 -9.60 -4.76
CA GLY A 55 -8.71 -9.18 -5.96
C GLY A 55 -7.25 -9.63 -5.98
N GLU A 56 -6.92 -10.68 -5.25
CA GLU A 56 -5.57 -11.18 -5.07
C GLU A 56 -5.47 -12.66 -5.45
N LEU A 57 -4.32 -13.04 -6.02
CA LEU A 57 -3.91 -14.44 -6.16
C LEU A 57 -3.13 -14.86 -4.93
N ARG A 58 -3.35 -16.10 -4.45
CA ARG A 58 -2.63 -16.65 -3.29
C ARG A 58 -1.12 -16.71 -3.53
N GLN A 59 -0.74 -16.98 -4.75
CA GLN A 59 0.65 -17.15 -5.22
C GLN A 59 1.43 -15.84 -5.33
N ARG A 60 0.82 -14.68 -5.11
CA ARG A 60 1.43 -13.34 -5.19
C ARG A 60 2.23 -13.04 -6.46
N ARG A 61 3.02 -14.01 -6.98
CA ARG A 61 3.83 -13.92 -8.19
C ARG A 61 3.67 -15.18 -9.02
N THR A 62 2.91 -15.10 -10.09
CA THR A 62 2.73 -16.18 -11.06
C THR A 62 3.74 -16.12 -12.21
N GLY A 63 4.50 -15.04 -12.31
CA GLY A 63 5.36 -14.76 -13.47
C GLY A 63 4.58 -14.29 -14.71
N LEU A 64 3.25 -14.17 -14.63
CA LEU A 64 2.43 -13.59 -15.69
C LEU A 64 2.39 -12.07 -15.52
N GLY A 65 2.50 -11.37 -16.65
CA GLY A 65 2.40 -9.91 -16.70
C GLY A 65 1.38 -9.45 -17.74
N TRP A 66 1.20 -8.15 -17.86
CA TRP A 66 0.29 -7.55 -18.84
C TRP A 66 0.56 -8.00 -20.28
N ALA A 67 1.82 -8.26 -20.64
CA ALA A 67 2.20 -8.74 -21.95
C ALA A 67 1.59 -10.12 -22.28
N SER A 68 1.51 -11.02 -21.29
CA SER A 68 0.92 -12.35 -21.43
C SER A 68 -0.60 -12.33 -21.62
N LEU A 69 -1.26 -11.19 -21.31
CA LEU A 69 -2.71 -11.03 -21.37
C LEU A 69 -3.19 -10.28 -22.62
N ARG A 70 -2.30 -9.89 -23.54
CA ARG A 70 -2.65 -9.10 -24.74
C ARG A 70 -3.43 -9.89 -25.78
N SER A 71 -3.12 -11.18 -25.93
CA SER A 71 -3.74 -12.07 -26.88
C SER A 71 -4.19 -13.33 -26.17
N LEU A 72 -5.46 -13.39 -25.83
CA LEU A 72 -6.07 -14.56 -25.20
C LEU A 72 -6.66 -15.51 -26.25
N PRO A 73 -6.69 -16.82 -25.97
CA PRO A 73 -7.41 -17.78 -26.80
C PRO A 73 -8.92 -17.49 -26.78
N PRO A 74 -9.68 -18.00 -27.76
CA PRO A 74 -11.14 -17.95 -27.73
C PRO A 74 -11.68 -18.56 -26.43
N PRO A 75 -12.70 -17.95 -25.79
CA PRO A 75 -13.27 -18.47 -24.56
C PRO A 75 -14.04 -19.77 -24.76
N ALA A 76 -14.09 -20.60 -23.71
CA ALA A 76 -14.93 -21.80 -23.70
C ALA A 76 -16.42 -21.44 -23.71
N ALA A 77 -17.24 -22.31 -24.30
CA ALA A 77 -18.70 -22.10 -24.35
C ALA A 77 -19.40 -22.41 -23.03
N THR A 78 -18.86 -23.36 -22.24
CA THR A 78 -19.44 -23.84 -20.97
C THR A 78 -18.43 -23.76 -19.84
N PRO A 79 -18.84 -23.37 -18.61
CA PRO A 79 -17.96 -23.32 -17.46
C PRO A 79 -17.65 -24.74 -16.94
N THR A 80 -16.37 -25.07 -16.83
CA THR A 80 -15.89 -26.35 -16.30
C THR A 80 -14.79 -26.19 -15.26
N LEU A 81 -14.22 -24.99 -15.15
CA LEU A 81 -13.13 -24.72 -14.23
C LEU A 81 -13.63 -24.67 -12.79
N THR A 82 -12.97 -25.43 -11.91
CA THR A 82 -13.14 -25.28 -10.47
C THR A 82 -12.12 -24.28 -9.90
N VAL A 83 -12.45 -23.63 -8.79
CA VAL A 83 -11.52 -22.69 -8.13
C VAL A 83 -10.22 -23.39 -7.71
N ALA A 84 -10.31 -24.64 -7.24
CA ALA A 84 -9.15 -25.43 -6.86
C ALA A 84 -8.23 -25.75 -8.06
N ALA A 85 -8.79 -26.13 -9.21
CA ALA A 85 -8.00 -26.40 -10.42
C ALA A 85 -7.30 -25.16 -10.94
N VAL A 86 -7.96 -24.01 -10.87
CA VAL A 86 -7.37 -22.71 -11.25
C VAL A 86 -6.24 -22.31 -10.32
N ASP A 87 -6.44 -22.47 -9.00
CA ASP A 87 -5.42 -22.14 -8.01
C ASP A 87 -4.19 -23.05 -8.13
N ALA A 88 -4.40 -24.37 -8.35
CA ALA A 88 -3.32 -25.32 -8.62
C ALA A 88 -2.51 -24.94 -9.87
N THR A 89 -3.19 -24.49 -10.93
CA THR A 89 -2.51 -24.05 -12.15
C THR A 89 -1.65 -22.80 -11.89
N PHE A 90 -2.12 -21.85 -11.09
CA PHE A 90 -1.29 -20.70 -10.69
C PHE A 90 -0.12 -21.09 -9.79
N GLU A 91 -0.30 -22.08 -8.92
CA GLU A 91 0.79 -22.62 -8.09
C GLU A 91 1.88 -23.27 -8.95
N GLU A 92 1.49 -24.11 -9.92
CA GLU A 92 2.41 -24.69 -10.90
C GLU A 92 3.19 -23.59 -11.66
N MET A 93 2.48 -22.55 -12.16
CA MET A 93 3.14 -21.43 -12.84
C MET A 93 4.13 -20.67 -11.93
N ALA A 94 3.80 -20.48 -10.68
CA ALA A 94 4.65 -19.80 -9.70
C ALA A 94 5.92 -20.59 -9.38
N ALA A 95 5.83 -21.93 -9.40
CA ALA A 95 6.96 -22.84 -9.15
C ALA A 95 7.92 -22.96 -10.33
N LEU A 96 7.52 -22.58 -11.55
CA LEU A 96 8.37 -22.68 -12.76
C LEU A 96 9.58 -21.74 -12.65
N ALA A 97 10.79 -22.33 -12.76
CA ALA A 97 12.06 -21.62 -12.72
C ALA A 97 13.08 -22.22 -13.72
N GLY A 98 14.11 -21.47 -14.10
CA GLY A 98 15.18 -21.91 -14.98
C GLY A 98 14.85 -21.82 -16.49
N PRO A 99 15.74 -22.35 -17.36
CA PRO A 99 15.59 -22.31 -18.80
C PRO A 99 14.29 -22.97 -19.27
N GLY A 100 13.50 -22.30 -20.15
CA GLY A 100 12.23 -22.81 -20.66
C GLY A 100 11.01 -22.51 -19.77
N SER A 101 11.18 -21.97 -18.58
CA SER A 101 10.07 -21.64 -17.66
C SER A 101 9.07 -20.67 -18.25
N ASP A 102 9.51 -19.68 -19.06
CA ASP A 102 8.61 -18.71 -19.68
C ASP A 102 7.73 -19.35 -20.75
N THR A 103 8.27 -20.30 -21.53
CA THR A 103 7.49 -21.06 -22.53
C THR A 103 6.48 -21.96 -21.84
N ALA A 104 6.88 -22.70 -20.81
CA ALA A 104 5.99 -23.56 -20.02
C ALA A 104 4.86 -22.74 -19.34
N ARG A 105 5.21 -21.60 -18.76
CA ARG A 105 4.24 -20.68 -18.13
C ARG A 105 3.25 -20.13 -19.13
N SER A 106 3.73 -19.73 -20.32
CA SER A 106 2.86 -19.24 -21.40
C SER A 106 1.91 -20.32 -21.91
N ALA A 107 2.37 -21.57 -22.03
CA ALA A 107 1.54 -22.70 -22.43
C ALA A 107 0.47 -23.02 -21.37
N ALA A 108 0.83 -23.06 -20.08
CA ALA A 108 -0.12 -23.27 -18.99
C ALA A 108 -1.17 -22.14 -18.91
N ALA A 109 -0.76 -20.89 -19.08
CA ALA A 109 -1.68 -19.75 -19.14
C ALA A 109 -2.63 -19.87 -20.33
N ALA A 110 -2.13 -20.18 -21.54
CA ALA A 110 -2.98 -20.36 -22.73
C ALA A 110 -4.01 -21.49 -22.53
N ALA A 111 -3.62 -22.61 -21.92
CA ALA A 111 -4.53 -23.72 -21.63
C ALA A 111 -5.62 -23.31 -20.61
N LEU A 112 -5.23 -22.63 -19.52
CA LEU A 112 -6.17 -22.11 -18.54
C LEU A 112 -7.19 -21.13 -19.15
N PHE A 113 -6.73 -20.16 -19.93
CA PHE A 113 -7.60 -19.18 -20.57
C PHE A 113 -8.47 -19.79 -21.67
N ALA A 114 -8.01 -20.83 -22.39
CA ALA A 114 -8.83 -21.55 -23.37
C ALA A 114 -9.98 -22.36 -22.73
N ALA A 115 -9.78 -22.85 -21.50
CA ALA A 115 -10.81 -23.56 -20.73
C ALA A 115 -11.80 -22.62 -20.03
N ALA A 116 -11.47 -21.33 -19.92
CA ALA A 116 -12.29 -20.31 -19.25
C ALA A 116 -13.34 -19.72 -20.20
N THR A 117 -14.56 -19.52 -19.71
CA THR A 117 -15.60 -18.74 -20.41
C THR A 117 -15.20 -17.25 -20.48
N GLU A 118 -15.86 -16.46 -21.31
CA GLU A 118 -15.57 -15.02 -21.45
C GLU A 118 -15.59 -14.28 -20.10
N ARG A 119 -16.59 -14.59 -19.25
CA ARG A 119 -16.72 -14.02 -17.91
C ARG A 119 -15.57 -14.44 -16.99
N GLU A 120 -15.21 -15.71 -17.01
CA GLU A 120 -14.07 -16.24 -16.24
C GLU A 120 -12.74 -15.67 -16.73
N GLN A 121 -12.54 -15.52 -18.05
CA GLN A 121 -11.36 -14.84 -18.61
C GLN A 121 -11.26 -13.40 -18.11
N SER A 122 -12.38 -12.68 -17.99
CA SER A 122 -12.40 -11.31 -17.47
C SER A 122 -11.96 -11.26 -16.00
N LEU A 123 -12.48 -12.18 -15.15
CA LEU A 123 -12.06 -12.31 -13.75
C LEU A 123 -10.56 -12.63 -13.64
N LEU A 124 -10.09 -13.66 -14.36
CA LEU A 124 -8.69 -14.10 -14.34
C LEU A 124 -7.73 -12.99 -14.78
N ARG A 125 -8.09 -12.23 -15.83
CA ARG A 125 -7.31 -11.05 -16.26
C ARG A 125 -7.20 -10.00 -15.16
N GLY A 126 -8.32 -9.71 -14.49
CA GLY A 126 -8.36 -8.76 -13.37
C GLY A 126 -7.45 -9.19 -12.21
N LEU A 127 -7.47 -10.49 -11.87
CA LEU A 127 -6.64 -11.07 -10.82
C LEU A 127 -5.15 -11.03 -11.17
N VAL A 128 -4.78 -11.48 -12.37
CA VAL A 128 -3.37 -11.48 -12.83
C VAL A 128 -2.82 -10.06 -12.98
N ALA A 129 -3.63 -9.12 -13.45
CA ALA A 129 -3.23 -7.72 -13.60
C ALA A 129 -3.23 -6.94 -12.26
N GLY A 130 -3.79 -7.51 -11.19
CA GLY A 130 -4.02 -6.79 -9.93
C GLY A 130 -5.00 -5.61 -10.08
N ASP A 131 -5.90 -5.67 -11.05
CA ASP A 131 -6.84 -4.59 -11.40
C ASP A 131 -8.30 -5.10 -11.45
N LEU A 132 -8.68 -5.86 -10.42
CA LEU A 132 -10.06 -6.31 -10.28
C LEU A 132 -10.96 -5.17 -9.79
N ARG A 133 -11.70 -4.53 -10.70
CA ARG A 133 -12.50 -3.32 -10.42
C ARG A 133 -13.92 -3.59 -9.98
N GLN A 134 -14.13 -4.47 -9.03
CA GLN A 134 -15.46 -4.76 -8.46
C GLN A 134 -15.87 -3.80 -7.33
N GLY A 135 -14.96 -2.90 -6.87
CA GLY A 135 -15.23 -1.99 -5.75
C GLY A 135 -15.48 -2.72 -4.43
N ALA A 136 -15.04 -3.98 -4.34
CA ALA A 136 -14.88 -4.74 -3.13
C ALA A 136 -13.38 -4.86 -2.87
N LEU A 137 -12.96 -4.38 -1.72
CA LEU A 137 -11.60 -4.54 -1.23
C LEU A 137 -11.63 -5.51 -0.06
N ASP A 138 -10.47 -5.98 0.36
CA ASP A 138 -10.28 -6.90 1.48
C ASP A 138 -11.16 -6.58 2.72
N ALA A 139 -11.30 -5.29 3.07
CA ALA A 139 -12.18 -4.87 4.19
C ALA A 139 -13.66 -5.23 4.00
N LEU A 140 -14.16 -5.28 2.77
CA LEU A 140 -15.54 -5.68 2.50
C LEU A 140 -15.69 -7.21 2.52
N VAL A 141 -14.66 -7.92 2.10
CA VAL A 141 -14.58 -9.39 2.20
C VAL A 141 -14.58 -9.80 3.69
N VAL A 142 -13.81 -9.11 4.53
CA VAL A 142 -13.83 -9.32 6.00
C VAL A 142 -15.23 -9.07 6.59
N ASP A 143 -15.91 -7.99 6.17
CA ASP A 143 -17.30 -7.73 6.58
C ASP A 143 -18.26 -8.87 6.12
N ALA A 144 -18.02 -9.44 4.94
CA ALA A 144 -18.81 -10.55 4.39
C ALA A 144 -18.54 -11.88 5.12
N VAL A 145 -17.30 -12.15 5.51
CA VAL A 145 -16.95 -13.31 6.35
C VAL A 145 -17.70 -13.26 7.68
N ALA A 146 -17.72 -12.09 8.33
CA ALA A 146 -18.44 -11.89 9.57
C ALA A 146 -19.96 -12.14 9.42
N GLU A 147 -20.55 -11.64 8.33
CA GLU A 147 -21.97 -11.88 8.01
C GLU A 147 -22.24 -13.36 7.69
N ALA A 148 -21.35 -14.02 6.94
CA ALA A 148 -21.49 -15.42 6.58
C ALA A 148 -21.43 -16.34 7.80
N ALA A 149 -20.51 -16.07 8.73
CA ALA A 149 -20.31 -16.82 9.96
C ALA A 149 -21.28 -16.41 11.10
N GLY A 150 -22.02 -15.30 10.96
CA GLY A 150 -22.93 -14.78 11.98
C GLY A 150 -22.23 -14.24 13.23
N VAL A 151 -21.01 -13.70 13.10
CA VAL A 151 -20.17 -13.22 14.22
C VAL A 151 -19.93 -11.71 14.13
N PRO A 152 -19.55 -11.05 15.25
CA PRO A 152 -19.15 -9.65 15.23
C PRO A 152 -17.96 -9.41 14.28
N VAL A 153 -18.06 -8.38 13.45
CA VAL A 153 -17.01 -8.06 12.46
C VAL A 153 -15.67 -7.72 13.11
N ASP A 154 -15.65 -7.18 14.31
CA ASP A 154 -14.41 -6.84 15.02
C ASP A 154 -13.64 -8.10 15.47
N ALA A 155 -14.33 -9.22 15.78
CA ALA A 155 -13.68 -10.51 16.03
C ALA A 155 -12.95 -11.02 14.78
N VAL A 156 -13.60 -10.95 13.61
CA VAL A 156 -12.96 -11.36 12.34
C VAL A 156 -11.77 -10.44 12.02
N ARG A 157 -11.92 -9.13 12.17
CA ARG A 157 -10.83 -8.16 11.93
C ARG A 157 -9.63 -8.41 12.81
N ARG A 158 -9.85 -8.71 14.10
CA ARG A 158 -8.79 -9.04 15.04
C ARG A 158 -8.06 -10.31 14.61
N ALA A 159 -8.78 -11.39 14.33
CA ALA A 159 -8.19 -12.65 13.87
C ALA A 159 -7.41 -12.46 12.56
N VAL A 160 -7.94 -11.71 11.59
CA VAL A 160 -7.28 -11.37 10.32
C VAL A 160 -6.02 -10.53 10.54
N MET A 161 -6.05 -9.59 11.49
CA MET A 161 -4.87 -8.83 11.87
C MET A 161 -3.75 -9.75 12.35
N LEU A 162 -4.07 -10.61 13.32
CA LEU A 162 -3.11 -11.52 13.96
C LEU A 162 -2.62 -12.61 13.01
N ARG A 163 -3.49 -13.12 12.14
CA ARG A 163 -3.12 -14.15 11.16
C ARG A 163 -2.39 -13.60 9.93
N GLY A 164 -2.53 -12.31 9.65
CA GLY A 164 -1.95 -11.65 8.47
C GLY A 164 -2.74 -11.86 7.17
N ALA A 165 -3.65 -12.83 7.10
CA ALA A 165 -4.40 -13.21 5.91
C ALA A 165 -5.89 -13.45 6.21
N THR A 166 -6.79 -13.07 5.28
CA THR A 166 -8.23 -13.24 5.44
C THR A 166 -8.69 -14.68 5.18
N GLY A 167 -8.07 -15.38 4.21
CA GLY A 167 -8.44 -16.75 3.81
C GLY A 167 -8.49 -17.76 4.96
N PRO A 168 -7.37 -18.00 5.68
CA PRO A 168 -7.32 -18.94 6.80
C PRO A 168 -8.32 -18.62 7.93
N VAL A 169 -8.57 -17.32 8.18
CA VAL A 169 -9.57 -16.90 9.20
C VAL A 169 -10.99 -17.20 8.74
N ALA A 170 -11.28 -16.94 7.45
CA ALA A 170 -12.58 -17.26 6.87
C ALA A 170 -12.85 -18.76 6.88
N ARG A 171 -11.85 -19.58 6.49
CA ARG A 171 -11.93 -21.04 6.57
C ARG A 171 -12.27 -21.50 7.98
N ALA A 172 -11.52 -21.04 8.99
CA ALA A 172 -11.73 -21.41 10.38
C ALA A 172 -13.10 -20.98 10.92
N ALA A 173 -13.53 -19.76 10.63
CA ALA A 173 -14.80 -19.24 11.09
C ALA A 173 -16.00 -19.93 10.43
N LEU A 174 -15.91 -20.23 9.13
CA LEU A 174 -17.01 -20.83 8.36
C LEU A 174 -17.10 -22.36 8.51
N ALA A 175 -16.02 -23.03 8.90
CA ALA A 175 -16.01 -24.46 9.24
C ALA A 175 -16.64 -24.76 10.62
N ALA A 176 -16.83 -23.75 11.46
CA ALA A 176 -17.39 -23.91 12.80
C ALA A 176 -18.88 -24.27 12.75
N SER A 177 -19.34 -25.05 13.76
CA SER A 177 -20.72 -25.55 13.86
C SER A 177 -21.78 -24.50 14.23
N GLY A 178 -21.47 -23.21 14.05
CA GLY A 178 -22.38 -22.09 14.30
C GLY A 178 -21.67 -20.89 14.91
N PRO A 179 -22.40 -19.75 15.11
CA PRO A 179 -21.79 -18.47 15.49
C PRO A 179 -20.97 -18.52 16.79
N THR A 180 -21.44 -19.23 17.81
CA THR A 180 -20.71 -19.35 19.10
C THR A 180 -19.40 -20.09 18.95
N ALA A 181 -19.39 -21.21 18.19
CA ALA A 181 -18.17 -21.95 17.92
C ALA A 181 -17.21 -21.17 17.02
N ALA A 182 -17.74 -20.45 16.03
CA ALA A 182 -16.95 -19.56 15.17
C ALA A 182 -16.26 -18.46 15.97
N LEU A 183 -16.97 -17.83 16.92
CA LEU A 183 -16.40 -16.81 17.79
C LEU A 183 -15.27 -17.38 18.66
N ALA A 184 -15.48 -18.54 19.28
CA ALA A 184 -14.44 -19.22 20.07
C ALA A 184 -13.21 -19.57 19.22
N THR A 185 -13.41 -19.99 17.97
CA THR A 185 -12.31 -20.27 17.02
C THR A 185 -11.55 -18.98 16.67
N LEU A 186 -12.26 -17.88 16.46
CA LEU A 186 -11.64 -16.58 16.17
C LEU A 186 -10.83 -16.03 17.35
N ASP A 187 -11.32 -16.20 18.56
CA ASP A 187 -10.62 -15.81 19.80
C ASP A 187 -9.33 -16.62 20.03
N GLY A 188 -9.23 -17.80 19.43
CA GLY A 188 -8.02 -18.63 19.45
C GLY A 188 -6.86 -18.10 18.60
N PHE A 189 -7.09 -17.12 17.71
CA PHE A 189 -6.00 -16.48 16.95
C PHE A 189 -5.22 -15.52 17.85
N GLY A 190 -3.98 -15.86 18.15
CA GLY A 190 -3.02 -15.07 18.92
C GLY A 190 -1.91 -14.48 18.06
N LEU A 191 -1.09 -13.64 18.69
CA LEU A 191 0.17 -13.19 18.10
C LEU A 191 1.17 -14.33 18.14
N GLU A 192 1.84 -14.60 17.03
CA GLU A 192 2.88 -15.62 16.91
C GLU A 192 4.18 -14.96 16.43
N VAL A 193 5.25 -15.10 17.21
CA VAL A 193 6.57 -14.63 16.78
C VAL A 193 7.01 -15.42 15.55
N GLY A 194 7.49 -14.72 14.52
CA GLY A 194 7.83 -15.33 13.22
C GLY A 194 6.70 -15.29 12.19
N ARG A 195 5.46 -14.93 12.59
CA ARG A 195 4.33 -14.69 11.68
C ARG A 195 3.95 -13.21 11.69
N PRO A 196 4.03 -12.51 10.55
CA PRO A 196 3.76 -11.08 10.53
C PRO A 196 2.28 -10.76 10.75
N VAL A 197 2.01 -9.73 11.55
CA VAL A 197 0.66 -9.19 11.74
C VAL A 197 0.38 -8.06 10.75
N ARG A 198 -0.89 -7.88 10.38
CA ARG A 198 -1.26 -6.75 9.51
C ARG A 198 -0.93 -5.41 10.16
N PRO A 199 -0.29 -4.48 9.42
CA PRO A 199 0.15 -3.24 10.00
C PRO A 199 -1.01 -2.28 10.29
N MET A 200 -0.95 -1.60 11.43
CA MET A 200 -1.80 -0.45 11.72
C MET A 200 -1.50 0.71 10.77
N LEU A 201 -2.53 1.42 10.31
CA LEU A 201 -2.42 2.50 9.35
C LEU A 201 -2.88 3.82 9.95
N ALA A 202 -2.13 4.91 9.70
CA ALA A 202 -2.49 6.25 10.12
C ALA A 202 -3.53 6.89 9.19
N GLN A 203 -4.51 7.61 9.75
CA GLN A 203 -5.31 8.60 9.03
C GLN A 203 -4.45 9.80 8.62
N SER A 204 -4.99 10.72 7.85
CA SER A 204 -4.33 11.98 7.52
C SER A 204 -5.10 13.15 8.12
N ALA A 205 -4.39 14.13 8.67
CA ALA A 205 -4.92 15.43 9.00
C ALA A 205 -4.19 16.52 8.21
N PRO A 206 -4.82 17.70 8.03
CA PRO A 206 -4.19 18.83 7.35
C PRO A 206 -3.04 19.44 8.16
N ASP A 207 -3.15 19.41 9.49
CA ASP A 207 -2.26 20.01 10.47
C ASP A 207 -2.35 19.26 11.80
N VAL A 208 -1.56 19.69 12.78
CA VAL A 208 -1.49 19.09 14.12
C VAL A 208 -2.80 19.28 14.86
N ALA A 209 -3.44 20.45 14.77
CA ALA A 209 -4.73 20.70 15.43
C ALA A 209 -5.82 19.73 14.95
N GLY A 210 -5.93 19.54 13.64
CA GLY A 210 -6.84 18.54 13.05
C GLY A 210 -6.48 17.09 13.42
N ALA A 211 -5.23 16.80 13.76
CA ALA A 211 -4.84 15.49 14.27
C ALA A 211 -5.35 15.28 15.70
N PHE A 212 -5.22 16.27 16.58
CA PHE A 212 -5.77 16.23 17.95
C PHE A 212 -7.30 16.09 17.93
N GLU A 213 -7.98 16.86 17.08
CA GLU A 213 -9.44 16.75 16.89
C GLU A 213 -9.86 15.33 16.48
N LYS A 214 -9.18 14.74 15.50
CA LYS A 214 -9.48 13.37 15.03
C LYS A 214 -9.24 12.30 16.08
N LEU A 215 -8.29 12.51 16.98
CA LEU A 215 -8.02 11.61 18.10
C LEU A 215 -8.98 11.85 19.28
N GLY A 216 -9.81 12.88 19.23
CA GLY A 216 -10.70 13.25 20.32
C GLY A 216 -9.96 13.74 21.56
N VAL A 217 -8.75 14.27 21.39
CA VAL A 217 -7.93 14.82 22.49
C VAL A 217 -8.24 16.31 22.62
N PRO A 218 -8.89 16.74 23.73
CA PRO A 218 -9.15 18.14 23.93
C PRO A 218 -7.83 18.91 24.11
N PRO A 219 -7.74 20.16 23.62
CA PRO A 219 -6.60 21.01 23.86
C PRO A 219 -6.51 21.29 25.37
N ALA A 220 -5.46 20.81 26.01
CA ALA A 220 -5.20 21.07 27.43
C ALA A 220 -3.75 21.55 27.56
N ALA A 221 -3.56 22.84 27.83
CA ALA A 221 -2.23 23.41 28.03
C ALA A 221 -1.58 22.97 29.36
N ASP A 222 -2.40 22.59 30.35
CA ASP A 222 -1.97 22.36 31.73
C ASP A 222 -2.30 20.93 32.23
N ASP A 223 -2.61 19.98 31.37
CA ASP A 223 -2.82 18.59 31.76
C ASP A 223 -1.45 17.94 32.04
N PRO A 224 -1.15 17.54 33.28
CA PRO A 224 0.11 16.88 33.62
C PRO A 224 0.24 15.48 33.01
N GLY A 225 -0.86 14.94 32.48
CA GLY A 225 -0.88 13.65 31.75
C GLY A 225 -0.66 13.85 30.26
N HIS A 226 0.40 13.27 29.71
CA HIS A 226 0.55 13.21 28.26
C HIS A 226 -0.56 12.35 27.65
N ARG A 227 -1.23 12.84 26.58
CA ARG A 227 -2.31 12.13 25.90
C ARG A 227 -1.94 11.61 24.53
N VAL A 228 -0.91 12.19 23.92
CA VAL A 228 -0.42 11.76 22.61
C VAL A 228 1.09 11.57 22.60
N SER A 229 1.55 10.69 21.73
CA SER A 229 2.92 10.65 21.23
C SER A 229 2.94 11.26 19.85
N VAL A 230 3.85 12.20 19.61
CA VAL A 230 4.12 12.80 18.31
C VAL A 230 5.45 12.22 17.83
N ASP A 231 5.40 11.27 16.93
CA ASP A 231 6.58 10.58 16.42
C ASP A 231 7.01 11.23 15.10
N VAL A 232 8.32 11.41 14.90
CA VAL A 232 8.86 11.82 13.59
C VAL A 232 8.42 10.81 12.53
N LYS A 233 7.88 11.30 11.43
CA LYS A 233 7.50 10.47 10.30
C LYS A 233 8.68 10.32 9.34
N LEU A 234 9.30 9.17 9.41
CA LEU A 234 10.39 8.78 8.54
C LEU A 234 9.87 8.45 7.12
N ASP A 235 10.66 8.76 6.09
CA ASP A 235 10.36 8.41 4.68
C ASP A 235 11.26 7.23 4.26
N GLY A 236 10.91 6.05 4.74
CA GLY A 236 11.66 4.81 4.54
C GLY A 236 10.77 3.66 4.06
N ILE A 237 11.18 2.45 4.39
CA ILE A 237 10.44 1.23 4.13
C ILE A 237 9.93 0.69 5.44
N ARG A 238 8.60 0.59 5.57
CA ARG A 238 8.01 -0.02 6.76
C ARG A 238 8.41 -1.48 6.88
N ILE A 239 8.90 -1.82 8.05
CA ILE A 239 9.30 -3.17 8.42
C ILE A 239 8.61 -3.61 9.70
N GLN A 240 8.39 -4.92 9.80
CA GLN A 240 8.07 -5.60 11.04
C GLN A 240 9.17 -6.60 11.32
N VAL A 241 9.82 -6.48 12.48
CA VAL A 241 10.95 -7.34 12.86
C VAL A 241 10.53 -8.27 13.97
N HIS A 242 10.69 -9.56 13.73
CA HIS A 242 10.44 -10.62 14.68
C HIS A 242 11.77 -11.26 15.07
N ARG A 243 11.98 -11.49 16.36
CA ARG A 243 13.12 -12.26 16.88
C ARG A 243 12.63 -13.33 17.82
N ASP A 244 13.17 -14.54 17.68
CA ASP A 244 13.02 -15.65 18.61
C ASP A 244 14.39 -16.31 18.82
N GLY A 245 15.09 -15.92 19.88
CA GLY A 245 16.46 -16.30 20.14
C GLY A 245 17.41 -15.84 19.02
N HIS A 246 17.97 -16.77 18.28
CA HIS A 246 18.86 -16.49 17.14
C HIS A 246 18.12 -16.25 15.83
N GLU A 247 16.88 -16.71 15.72
CA GLU A 247 16.07 -16.48 14.52
C GLU A 247 15.55 -15.05 14.48
N VAL A 248 15.80 -14.38 13.34
CA VAL A 248 15.25 -13.06 13.06
C VAL A 248 14.56 -13.12 11.72
N ARG A 249 13.36 -12.57 11.63
CA ARG A 249 12.61 -12.38 10.38
C ARG A 249 12.21 -10.93 10.22
N VAL A 250 12.32 -10.45 9.00
CA VAL A 250 11.98 -9.07 8.65
C VAL A 250 10.94 -9.08 7.54
N PHE A 251 9.80 -8.44 7.81
CA PHE A 251 8.67 -8.39 6.87
C PHE A 251 8.40 -6.96 6.43
N THR A 252 7.96 -6.80 5.19
CA THR A 252 7.52 -5.50 4.64
C THR A 252 6.10 -5.16 5.10
N ARG A 253 5.64 -3.96 4.73
CA ARG A 253 4.25 -3.53 4.89
C ARG A 253 3.22 -4.48 4.24
N SER A 254 3.60 -5.16 3.16
CA SER A 254 2.77 -6.17 2.47
C SER A 254 2.95 -7.57 3.04
N LEU A 255 3.68 -7.71 4.15
CA LEU A 255 3.98 -8.96 4.85
C LEU A 255 4.89 -9.91 4.06
N ASP A 256 5.64 -9.38 3.07
CA ASP A 256 6.65 -10.16 2.34
C ASP A 256 7.89 -10.32 3.22
N ASP A 257 8.41 -11.55 3.32
CA ASP A 257 9.67 -11.82 4.01
C ASP A 257 10.85 -11.33 3.16
N ILE A 258 11.58 -10.36 3.72
CA ILE A 258 12.77 -9.76 3.10
C ILE A 258 14.05 -10.08 3.87
N THR A 259 13.99 -10.97 4.86
CA THR A 259 15.10 -11.31 5.75
C THR A 259 16.44 -11.54 5.01
N PRO A 260 16.50 -12.33 3.91
CA PRO A 260 17.76 -12.55 3.20
C PRO A 260 18.34 -11.30 2.55
N ARG A 261 17.54 -10.27 2.32
CA ARG A 261 17.95 -9.04 1.64
C ARG A 261 18.46 -7.95 2.58
N VAL A 262 18.25 -8.11 3.89
CA VAL A 262 18.52 -7.08 4.92
C VAL A 262 19.34 -7.64 6.10
N PRO A 263 20.54 -8.24 5.84
CA PRO A 263 21.35 -8.86 6.88
C PRO A 263 21.80 -7.86 7.95
N GLU A 264 21.94 -6.57 7.62
CA GLU A 264 22.25 -5.50 8.55
C GLU A 264 21.14 -5.29 9.60
N ILE A 265 19.87 -5.32 9.20
CA ILE A 265 18.73 -5.24 10.13
C ILE A 265 18.68 -6.49 11.03
N VAL A 266 19.02 -7.66 10.48
CA VAL A 266 19.12 -8.91 11.26
C VAL A 266 20.21 -8.78 12.33
N ALA A 267 21.37 -8.21 11.99
CA ALA A 267 22.46 -7.97 12.94
C ALA A 267 22.07 -6.98 14.02
N ASP A 268 21.45 -5.85 13.64
CA ASP A 268 20.95 -4.85 14.58
C ASP A 268 19.91 -5.46 15.54
N ALA A 269 18.94 -6.22 15.03
CA ALA A 269 17.92 -6.89 15.83
C ALA A 269 18.52 -7.88 16.84
N ARG A 270 19.58 -8.59 16.45
CA ARG A 270 20.29 -9.51 17.37
C ARG A 270 21.08 -8.79 18.45
N SER A 271 21.48 -7.53 18.24
CA SER A 271 22.19 -6.73 19.24
C SER A 271 21.28 -6.18 20.34
N LEU A 272 19.95 -6.19 20.15
CA LEU A 272 19.00 -5.71 21.14
C LEU A 272 18.97 -6.59 22.39
N ALA A 273 18.62 -5.99 23.54
CA ALA A 273 18.62 -6.66 24.83
C ALA A 273 17.62 -7.81 24.95
N SER A 274 16.43 -7.67 24.34
CA SER A 274 15.40 -8.71 24.33
C SER A 274 15.73 -9.79 23.28
N GLU A 275 15.59 -11.06 23.67
CA GLU A 275 15.80 -12.20 22.76
C GLU A 275 14.51 -12.64 22.05
N ARG A 276 13.35 -12.13 22.47
CA ARG A 276 12.07 -12.49 21.85
C ARG A 276 11.16 -11.27 21.74
N PHE A 277 10.91 -10.83 20.51
CA PHE A 277 10.08 -9.66 20.28
C PHE A 277 9.42 -9.63 18.90
N VAL A 278 8.38 -8.80 18.79
CA VAL A 278 7.76 -8.33 17.54
C VAL A 278 7.69 -6.81 17.61
N MET A 279 8.41 -6.15 16.70
CA MET A 279 8.46 -4.68 16.63
C MET A 279 8.06 -4.17 15.26
N ASP A 280 7.37 -3.03 15.24
CA ASP A 280 6.98 -2.30 14.02
C ASP A 280 7.88 -1.07 13.87
N GLY A 281 8.42 -0.86 12.68
CA GLY A 281 9.41 0.18 12.45
C GLY A 281 9.49 0.63 11.00
N GLU A 282 10.44 1.50 10.74
CA GLU A 282 10.82 1.98 9.40
C GLU A 282 12.31 1.71 9.20
N ALA A 283 12.69 1.19 8.04
CA ALA A 283 14.08 1.03 7.64
C ALA A 283 14.50 2.16 6.72
N LEU A 284 15.65 2.75 7.01
CA LEU A 284 16.25 3.85 6.25
C LEU A 284 17.68 3.51 5.87
N VAL A 285 18.11 3.94 4.69
CA VAL A 285 19.53 4.07 4.39
C VAL A 285 20.05 5.30 5.13
N VAL A 286 21.10 5.09 5.93
CA VAL A 286 21.76 6.16 6.69
C VAL A 286 23.21 6.27 6.19
N GLY A 287 23.63 7.48 5.84
CA GLY A 287 25.00 7.73 5.40
C GLY A 287 26.01 7.67 6.56
N PRO A 288 27.31 7.70 6.24
CA PRO A 288 28.39 7.75 7.25
C PRO A 288 28.32 8.99 8.15
N ASP A 289 27.62 10.03 7.69
CA ASP A 289 27.33 11.28 8.40
C ASP A 289 26.17 11.15 9.40
N GLY A 290 25.52 9.97 9.49
CA GLY A 290 24.34 9.73 10.30
C GLY A 290 23.05 10.29 9.73
N VAL A 291 23.07 10.87 8.52
CA VAL A 291 21.92 11.48 7.87
C VAL A 291 21.18 10.45 7.03
N ALA A 292 19.85 10.42 7.16
CA ALA A 292 18.99 9.58 6.33
C ALA A 292 19.07 9.99 4.85
N ARG A 293 19.21 9.01 3.98
CA ARG A 293 19.24 9.22 2.53
C ARG A 293 17.81 9.28 1.95
N PRO A 294 17.62 9.90 0.78
CA PRO A 294 16.31 9.97 0.13
C PRO A 294 15.65 8.60 -0.03
N PHE A 295 14.31 8.55 0.05
CA PHE A 295 13.52 7.33 -0.10
C PHE A 295 13.90 6.47 -1.33
N GLN A 296 14.26 7.10 -2.45
CA GLN A 296 14.66 6.37 -3.66
C GLN A 296 15.87 5.46 -3.43
N GLU A 297 16.85 5.90 -2.65
CA GLU A 297 18.04 5.10 -2.31
C GLU A 297 17.67 3.95 -1.38
N THR A 298 16.83 4.21 -0.37
CA THR A 298 16.31 3.19 0.53
C THR A 298 15.48 2.13 -0.22
N ALA A 299 14.62 2.57 -1.14
CA ALA A 299 13.80 1.67 -1.96
C ALA A 299 14.66 0.82 -2.91
N ALA A 300 15.65 1.42 -3.57
CA ALA A 300 16.58 0.71 -4.45
C ALA A 300 17.37 -0.35 -3.68
N ARG A 301 17.90 -0.01 -2.49
CA ARG A 301 18.66 -0.94 -1.64
C ARG A 301 17.81 -2.15 -1.23
N SER A 302 16.56 -1.95 -0.85
CA SER A 302 15.66 -3.05 -0.43
C SER A 302 15.19 -3.93 -1.58
N ALA A 303 15.16 -3.40 -2.80
CA ALA A 303 14.77 -4.13 -4.00
C ALA A 303 15.88 -5.03 -4.55
N THR A 304 17.14 -4.80 -4.15
CA THR A 304 18.30 -5.59 -4.59
C THR A 304 18.18 -7.03 -4.08
N ARG A 305 18.23 -8.01 -4.99
CA ARG A 305 18.03 -9.44 -4.68
C ARG A 305 19.21 -10.10 -3.99
N ASP A 306 20.42 -9.56 -4.17
CA ASP A 306 21.64 -10.16 -3.66
C ASP A 306 22.14 -9.40 -2.43
N ALA A 307 22.36 -10.13 -1.35
CA ALA A 307 23.04 -9.59 -0.18
C ALA A 307 24.47 -9.20 -0.57
N PRO A 308 25.04 -8.08 -0.05
CA PRO A 308 26.44 -7.75 -0.26
C PRO A 308 27.30 -8.89 0.29
N GLY A 309 27.93 -9.69 -0.60
CA GLY A 309 28.86 -10.75 -0.23
C GLY A 309 28.65 -12.13 -0.86
N ALA A 310 27.54 -12.38 -1.56
CA ALA A 310 27.34 -13.62 -2.31
C ALA A 310 27.94 -13.47 -3.71
N GLY A 311 29.20 -13.90 -3.83
CA GLY A 311 29.97 -13.85 -5.05
C GLY A 311 29.48 -14.82 -6.13
N GLY A 312 29.47 -14.34 -7.36
CA GLY A 312 29.84 -15.08 -8.55
C GLY A 312 28.71 -15.70 -9.36
N GLY A 313 28.38 -15.04 -10.46
CA GLY A 313 27.65 -15.64 -11.58
C GLY A 313 27.54 -14.62 -12.73
N ALA A 314 28.50 -14.62 -13.64
CA ALA A 314 28.57 -13.72 -14.79
C ALA A 314 27.45 -14.01 -15.79
N GLY A 315 26.81 -12.94 -16.29
CA GLY A 315 25.86 -13.01 -17.42
C GLY A 315 25.35 -11.64 -17.83
N GLY A 316 26.14 -10.93 -18.61
CA GLY A 316 25.98 -10.00 -19.70
C GLY A 316 24.80 -9.02 -19.75
N GLY A 317 25.13 -7.72 -19.65
CA GLY A 317 24.31 -6.60 -20.03
C GLY A 317 24.93 -5.30 -19.54
N ALA A 318 25.73 -4.66 -20.38
CA ALA A 318 26.69 -3.62 -20.02
C ALA A 318 26.08 -2.22 -19.85
N ASP A 319 26.68 -1.45 -18.96
CA ASP A 319 27.02 -0.03 -18.99
C ASP A 319 26.12 1.06 -18.40
N ALA A 320 25.06 0.79 -17.61
CA ALA A 320 24.54 1.87 -16.77
C ALA A 320 24.33 1.48 -15.29
N GLY A 321 24.36 0.20 -14.98
CA GLY A 321 24.03 -0.33 -13.65
C GLY A 321 25.19 -0.60 -12.69
N ALA A 322 26.43 -0.61 -13.18
CA ALA A 322 27.56 -1.03 -12.35
C ALA A 322 27.90 -0.02 -11.24
N GLY A 323 27.72 1.26 -11.48
CA GLY A 323 27.94 2.32 -10.50
C GLY A 323 26.87 2.37 -9.42
N GLU A 324 25.59 2.22 -9.77
CA GLU A 324 24.47 2.20 -8.85
C GLU A 324 24.44 0.91 -8.00
N ALA A 325 24.77 -0.23 -8.59
CA ALA A 325 24.85 -1.50 -7.86
C ALA A 325 26.01 -1.52 -6.86
N ALA A 326 27.15 -0.90 -7.19
CA ALA A 326 28.29 -0.74 -6.27
C ALA A 326 28.00 0.24 -5.13
N LEU A 327 27.26 1.33 -5.39
CA LEU A 327 26.80 2.24 -4.33
C LEU A 327 25.74 1.57 -3.42
N ALA A 328 24.83 0.79 -3.99
CA ALA A 328 23.80 0.08 -3.22
C ALA A 328 24.40 -0.96 -2.25
N GLY A 329 25.57 -1.56 -2.59
CA GLY A 329 26.30 -2.46 -1.69
C GLY A 329 27.04 -1.78 -0.54
N ALA A 330 27.22 -0.45 -0.61
CA ALA A 330 27.94 0.33 0.41
C ALA A 330 27.02 1.01 1.44
N LEU A 331 25.70 1.00 1.22
CA LEU A 331 24.72 1.70 2.05
C LEU A 331 23.92 0.71 2.90
N ALA A 332 24.11 0.75 4.23
CA ALA A 332 23.41 -0.12 5.17
C ALA A 332 22.01 0.43 5.52
N LEU A 333 21.04 -0.47 5.57
CA LEU A 333 19.72 -0.16 6.11
C LEU A 333 19.77 -0.23 7.64
N ARG A 334 19.25 0.81 8.30
CA ARG A 334 19.12 0.86 9.76
C ARG A 334 17.63 0.87 10.14
N PRO A 335 17.19 0.02 11.10
CA PRO A 335 15.82 0.03 11.57
C PRO A 335 15.60 1.16 12.59
N TYR A 336 14.39 1.75 12.57
CA TYR A 336 13.91 2.68 13.59
C TYR A 336 12.51 2.24 14.01
N PHE A 337 12.40 1.76 15.25
CA PHE A 337 11.16 1.22 15.78
C PHE A 337 10.27 2.30 16.38
N PHE A 338 8.97 2.20 16.15
CA PHE A 338 7.95 3.12 16.65
C PHE A 338 6.81 2.42 17.38
N ASP A 339 6.81 1.08 17.45
CA ASP A 339 5.88 0.29 18.26
C ASP A 339 6.46 -1.10 18.58
N VAL A 340 5.99 -1.72 19.65
CA VAL A 340 6.30 -3.09 20.04
C VAL A 340 5.01 -3.84 20.36
N LEU A 341 4.87 -5.04 19.79
CA LEU A 341 3.66 -5.84 19.87
C LEU A 341 3.81 -7.06 20.76
N HIS A 342 5.06 -7.50 20.96
CA HIS A 342 5.46 -8.59 21.84
C HIS A 342 6.87 -8.36 22.35
N ALA A 343 7.13 -8.62 23.61
CA ALA A 343 8.48 -8.64 24.16
C ALA A 343 8.57 -9.63 25.33
N ASP A 344 9.62 -10.45 25.33
CA ASP A 344 10.02 -11.34 26.45
C ASP A 344 8.85 -12.20 27.01
N GLY A 345 8.03 -12.76 26.12
CA GLY A 345 6.92 -13.64 26.49
C GLY A 345 5.60 -12.93 26.79
N HIS A 346 5.54 -11.60 26.68
CA HIS A 346 4.33 -10.83 26.91
C HIS A 346 3.78 -10.24 25.62
N ASP A 347 2.53 -10.53 25.32
CA ASP A 347 1.78 -9.88 24.23
C ASP A 347 1.35 -8.48 24.66
N LEU A 348 1.77 -7.48 23.89
CA LEU A 348 1.51 -6.06 24.15
C LEU A 348 0.51 -5.46 23.17
N ILE A 349 0.07 -6.23 22.17
CA ILE A 349 -0.75 -5.73 21.05
C ILE A 349 -2.06 -5.07 21.53
N ASP A 350 -2.62 -5.53 22.64
CA ASP A 350 -3.85 -5.00 23.24
C ASP A 350 -3.59 -3.97 24.33
N ALA A 351 -2.35 -3.83 24.77
CA ALA A 351 -1.97 -2.83 25.78
C ALA A 351 -2.08 -1.41 25.20
N PRO A 352 -2.34 -0.39 26.02
CA PRO A 352 -2.31 0.99 25.59
C PRO A 352 -0.92 1.39 25.09
N LEU A 353 -0.85 2.37 24.16
CA LEU A 353 0.41 2.75 23.51
C LEU A 353 1.47 3.22 24.52
N HIS A 354 1.07 3.92 25.59
CA HIS A 354 2.07 4.39 26.57
C HIS A 354 2.86 3.24 27.19
N GLU A 355 2.22 2.11 27.54
CA GLU A 355 2.90 0.92 28.06
C GLU A 355 3.81 0.29 27.00
N ARG A 356 3.33 0.20 25.75
CA ARG A 356 4.13 -0.32 24.64
C ARG A 356 5.37 0.52 24.39
N LEU A 357 5.25 1.87 24.46
CA LEU A 357 6.40 2.76 24.27
C LEU A 357 7.42 2.66 25.40
N ASP A 358 7.00 2.43 26.65
CA ASP A 358 7.91 2.24 27.77
C ASP A 358 8.71 0.92 27.62
N VAL A 359 8.08 -0.13 27.10
CA VAL A 359 8.77 -1.38 26.75
C VAL A 359 9.70 -1.16 25.55
N LEU A 360 9.24 -0.46 24.51
CA LEU A 360 10.03 -0.17 23.32
C LEU A 360 11.31 0.59 23.65
N ASP A 361 11.22 1.64 24.48
CA ASP A 361 12.38 2.45 24.88
C ASP A 361 13.42 1.62 25.62
N ARG A 362 12.98 0.68 26.47
CA ARG A 362 13.86 -0.24 27.19
C ARG A 362 14.54 -1.26 26.26
N VAL A 363 13.78 -1.81 25.28
CA VAL A 363 14.27 -2.92 24.44
C VAL A 363 15.06 -2.41 23.25
N ALA A 364 14.56 -1.39 22.54
CA ALA A 364 15.14 -0.90 21.29
C ALA A 364 16.17 0.22 21.48
N GLY A 365 16.14 0.96 22.59
CA GLY A 365 17.12 2.01 22.92
C GLY A 365 17.30 3.03 21.79
N SER A 366 18.52 3.14 21.24
CA SER A 366 18.85 4.09 20.16
C SER A 366 18.22 3.76 18.81
N PHE A 367 17.55 2.63 18.67
CA PHE A 367 16.80 2.26 17.48
C PHE A 367 15.34 2.72 17.52
N THR A 368 14.94 3.55 18.48
CA THR A 368 13.59 4.14 18.51
C THR A 368 13.52 5.41 17.67
N VAL A 369 12.36 5.67 17.06
CA VAL A 369 12.10 6.95 16.40
C VAL A 369 12.10 8.08 17.45
N ARG A 370 12.56 9.27 17.05
CA ARG A 370 12.44 10.47 17.88
C ARG A 370 10.97 10.81 18.08
N ARG A 371 10.56 11.07 19.33
CA ARG A 371 9.18 11.37 19.70
C ARG A 371 9.07 12.41 20.78
N LEU A 372 7.92 13.06 20.84
CA LEU A 372 7.49 13.96 21.92
C LEU A 372 6.19 13.40 22.51
N ARG A 373 6.14 13.16 23.83
CA ARG A 373 4.88 12.88 24.54
C ARG A 373 4.34 14.21 25.06
N THR A 374 3.08 14.53 24.73
CA THR A 374 2.49 15.83 25.11
C THR A 374 0.96 15.79 25.12
N SER A 375 0.34 16.78 25.77
CA SER A 375 -1.07 17.14 25.62
C SER A 375 -1.25 18.51 24.96
N SER A 376 -0.15 19.23 24.72
CA SER A 376 -0.16 20.58 24.16
C SER A 376 -0.09 20.53 22.61
N PRO A 377 -1.13 21.03 21.90
CA PRO A 377 -1.05 21.21 20.45
C PRO A 377 0.08 22.14 20.01
N GLY A 378 0.40 23.18 20.81
CA GLY A 378 1.49 24.12 20.52
C GLY A 378 2.86 23.43 20.53
N ALA A 379 3.16 22.62 21.57
CA ALA A 379 4.41 21.86 21.63
C ALA A 379 4.50 20.83 20.49
N ALA A 380 3.39 20.21 20.11
CA ALA A 380 3.33 19.29 18.99
C ALA A 380 3.56 19.99 17.64
N GLU A 381 3.07 21.23 17.46
CA GLU A 381 3.31 22.05 16.27
C GLU A 381 4.78 22.47 16.16
N GLU A 382 5.40 22.88 17.26
CA GLU A 382 6.83 23.19 17.31
C GLU A 382 7.68 21.97 16.93
N PHE A 383 7.35 20.80 17.47
CA PHE A 383 8.03 19.54 17.14
C PHE A 383 7.83 19.16 15.66
N PHE A 384 6.62 19.37 15.11
CA PHE A 384 6.35 19.18 13.69
C PHE A 384 7.19 20.11 12.82
N ALA A 385 7.24 21.40 13.15
CA ALA A 385 8.02 22.39 12.42
C ALA A 385 9.53 22.07 12.48
N GLU A 386 10.03 21.58 13.61
CA GLU A 386 11.41 21.12 13.75
C GLU A 386 11.70 19.91 12.86
N ALA A 387 10.84 18.87 12.91
CA ALA A 387 10.99 17.68 12.07
C ALA A 387 11.03 18.02 10.56
N VAL A 388 10.17 18.95 10.12
CA VAL A 388 10.15 19.40 8.73
C VAL A 388 11.42 20.16 8.36
N ARG A 389 11.93 21.03 9.24
CA ARG A 389 13.21 21.75 9.02
C ARG A 389 14.42 20.81 8.92
N GLU A 390 14.36 19.66 9.58
CA GLU A 390 15.37 18.60 9.49
C GLU A 390 15.18 17.68 8.28
N GLY A 391 14.24 18.00 7.38
CA GLY A 391 14.00 17.23 6.15
C GLY A 391 13.16 15.97 6.34
N GLN A 392 12.49 15.80 7.49
CA GLN A 392 11.60 14.67 7.72
C GLN A 392 10.26 14.84 7.01
N GLU A 393 9.56 13.72 6.70
CA GLU A 393 8.28 13.73 5.97
C GLU A 393 7.13 14.41 6.75
N GLY A 394 7.31 14.67 8.03
CA GLY A 394 6.34 15.21 8.94
C GLY A 394 6.28 14.44 10.26
N VAL A 395 5.09 14.27 10.82
CA VAL A 395 4.89 13.54 12.09
C VAL A 395 3.70 12.58 12.01
N VAL A 396 3.67 11.63 12.96
CA VAL A 396 2.51 10.78 13.26
C VAL A 396 2.09 11.06 14.70
N VAL A 397 0.91 11.64 14.88
CA VAL A 397 0.29 11.86 16.20
C VAL A 397 -0.47 10.60 16.58
N LYS A 398 -0.16 10.03 17.74
CA LYS A 398 -0.70 8.75 18.22
C LYS A 398 -1.37 8.94 19.59
N SER A 399 -2.57 8.40 19.76
CA SER A 399 -3.20 8.35 21.10
C SER A 399 -2.44 7.39 22.01
N LEU A 400 -2.06 7.84 23.20
CA LEU A 400 -1.33 7.03 24.18
C LEU A 400 -2.18 5.93 24.81
N ASP A 401 -3.51 6.05 24.78
CA ASP A 401 -4.44 5.07 25.33
C ASP A 401 -4.89 4.02 24.32
N ALA A 402 -4.53 4.18 23.03
CA ALA A 402 -5.02 3.29 21.99
C ALA A 402 -4.24 1.96 21.94
N PRO A 403 -4.93 0.81 21.80
CA PRO A 403 -4.29 -0.46 21.45
C PRO A 403 -3.80 -0.44 20.01
N TYR A 404 -3.01 -1.46 19.64
CA TYR A 404 -2.63 -1.64 18.24
C TYR A 404 -3.79 -2.28 17.46
N ALA A 405 -4.34 -1.58 16.48
CA ALA A 405 -5.48 -2.01 15.68
C ALA A 405 -5.22 -1.88 14.19
N ALA A 406 -5.07 -3.01 13.50
CA ALA A 406 -4.92 -3.04 12.05
C ALA A 406 -6.27 -3.03 11.32
N GLY A 407 -6.24 -2.65 10.03
CA GLY A 407 -7.42 -2.70 9.16
C GLY A 407 -8.40 -1.55 9.33
N ARG A 408 -8.27 -0.72 10.34
CA ARG A 408 -9.04 0.53 10.50
C ARG A 408 -8.14 1.73 10.25
N ARG A 409 -8.52 2.60 9.32
CA ARG A 409 -8.04 3.99 9.32
C ARG A 409 -8.83 4.71 10.39
N GLY A 410 -8.23 4.94 11.55
CA GLY A 410 -8.89 5.83 12.45
C GLY A 410 -8.77 5.67 13.93
N ALA A 411 -8.28 4.58 14.45
CA ALA A 411 -8.44 4.36 15.87
C ALA A 411 -7.37 5.01 16.77
N GLY A 412 -6.21 5.39 16.27
CA GLY A 412 -5.19 5.88 17.20
C GLY A 412 -4.01 6.61 16.57
N TRP A 413 -3.86 6.58 15.24
CA TRP A 413 -2.74 7.21 14.54
C TRP A 413 -3.20 8.19 13.47
N VAL A 414 -2.66 9.39 13.48
CA VAL A 414 -2.95 10.46 12.51
C VAL A 414 -1.65 11.06 12.01
N LYS A 415 -1.39 10.96 10.72
CA LYS A 415 -0.21 11.55 10.10
C LYS A 415 -0.48 12.99 9.67
N VAL A 416 0.49 13.86 9.92
CA VAL A 416 0.54 15.25 9.48
C VAL A 416 1.79 15.42 8.64
N LYS A 417 1.63 15.98 7.44
CA LYS A 417 2.72 16.28 6.51
C LYS A 417 2.65 17.74 6.10
N PRO A 418 3.79 18.38 5.80
CA PRO A 418 3.77 19.70 5.20
C PRO A 418 3.00 19.64 3.88
N ARG A 419 2.24 20.68 3.60
CA ARG A 419 1.55 20.83 2.32
C ARG A 419 2.31 21.84 1.51
N HIS A 420 2.89 21.39 0.41
CA HIS A 420 3.40 22.28 -0.61
C HIS A 420 2.31 22.51 -1.65
N THR A 421 2.15 23.74 -2.08
CA THR A 421 1.29 24.09 -3.20
C THR A 421 2.09 24.85 -4.23
N LEU A 422 1.74 24.65 -5.49
CA LEU A 422 2.27 25.39 -6.63
C LEU A 422 1.12 25.73 -7.57
N ASP A 423 1.18 26.92 -8.14
CA ASP A 423 0.36 27.32 -9.26
C ASP A 423 1.10 26.98 -10.56
N LEU A 424 0.66 25.94 -11.24
CA LEU A 424 1.30 25.41 -12.44
C LEU A 424 0.39 25.57 -13.66
N VAL A 425 0.98 25.54 -14.85
CA VAL A 425 0.24 25.64 -16.11
C VAL A 425 -0.05 24.25 -16.67
N VAL A 426 -1.25 24.06 -17.20
CA VAL A 426 -1.62 22.84 -17.92
C VAL A 426 -1.07 22.89 -19.34
N LEU A 427 -0.22 21.92 -19.69
CA LEU A 427 0.46 21.83 -21.00
C LEU A 427 -0.22 20.87 -21.96
N ALA A 428 -0.82 19.81 -21.43
CA ALA A 428 -1.54 18.80 -22.17
C ALA A 428 -2.47 18.02 -21.24
N VAL A 429 -3.40 17.25 -21.80
CA VAL A 429 -4.34 16.43 -21.05
C VAL A 429 -4.55 15.09 -21.74
N GLU A 430 -4.62 13.99 -20.99
CA GLU A 430 -4.86 12.66 -21.52
C GLU A 430 -6.32 12.23 -21.34
N TRP A 431 -6.83 11.44 -22.28
CA TRP A 431 -8.12 10.80 -22.16
C TRP A 431 -8.13 9.80 -21.00
N GLY A 432 -9.21 9.80 -20.25
CA GLY A 432 -9.42 8.89 -19.14
C GLY A 432 -9.80 7.48 -19.58
N SER A 433 -9.56 6.54 -18.69
CA SER A 433 -9.95 5.13 -18.86
C SER A 433 -10.96 4.71 -17.79
N GLY A 434 -11.65 3.59 -18.02
CA GLY A 434 -12.65 3.06 -17.09
C GLY A 434 -13.79 4.05 -16.85
N ARG A 435 -14.07 4.42 -15.59
CA ARG A 435 -15.12 5.37 -15.23
C ARG A 435 -14.97 6.76 -15.87
N ARG A 436 -13.77 7.12 -16.29
CA ARG A 436 -13.45 8.42 -16.90
C ARG A 436 -13.35 8.36 -18.43
N THR A 437 -13.76 7.26 -19.04
CA THR A 437 -13.81 7.12 -20.50
C THR A 437 -14.66 8.25 -21.10
N GLY A 438 -14.13 8.92 -22.15
CA GLY A 438 -14.78 10.06 -22.77
C GLY A 438 -14.56 11.41 -22.07
N LEU A 439 -13.78 11.44 -20.97
CA LEU A 439 -13.40 12.64 -20.27
C LEU A 439 -11.87 12.82 -20.27
N LEU A 440 -11.40 14.05 -20.42
CA LEU A 440 -9.99 14.39 -20.23
C LEU A 440 -9.68 14.39 -18.74
N SER A 441 -8.75 13.54 -18.26
CA SER A 441 -8.61 13.29 -16.82
C SER A 441 -7.20 13.39 -16.26
N ASN A 442 -6.14 13.29 -17.06
CA ASN A 442 -4.76 13.31 -16.57
C ASN A 442 -4.05 14.53 -17.15
N ILE A 443 -3.84 15.56 -16.32
CA ILE A 443 -3.25 16.83 -16.75
C ILE A 443 -1.73 16.80 -16.63
N HIS A 444 -1.03 17.34 -17.63
CA HIS A 444 0.41 17.57 -17.65
C HIS A 444 0.70 18.96 -17.07
N LEU A 445 1.61 18.99 -16.11
CA LEU A 445 1.90 20.17 -15.29
C LEU A 445 3.25 20.77 -15.65
N GLY A 446 3.29 22.07 -15.92
CA GLY A 446 4.47 22.82 -16.24
C GLY A 446 4.69 24.01 -15.31
N ALA A 447 5.91 24.19 -14.83
CA ALA A 447 6.36 25.43 -14.20
C ALA A 447 6.88 26.40 -15.26
N ARG A 448 6.77 27.68 -15.02
CA ARG A 448 7.26 28.72 -15.93
C ARG A 448 8.80 28.69 -16.00
N ASP A 449 9.34 28.72 -17.21
CA ASP A 449 10.76 28.89 -17.44
C ASP A 449 11.08 30.39 -17.58
N PRO A 450 11.96 30.98 -16.76
CA PRO A 450 12.37 32.38 -16.93
C PRO A 450 13.00 32.70 -18.29
N GLN A 451 13.52 31.69 -18.99
CA GLN A 451 14.07 31.82 -20.35
C GLN A 451 12.97 31.76 -21.44
N GLY A 452 11.72 31.57 -21.04
CA GLY A 452 10.55 31.47 -21.90
C GLY A 452 9.98 30.07 -22.02
N GLY A 453 8.65 29.96 -22.01
CA GLY A 453 7.90 28.70 -22.06
C GLY A 453 7.76 28.01 -20.69
N PHE A 454 7.59 26.69 -20.71
CA PHE A 454 7.24 25.92 -19.51
C PHE A 454 8.04 24.62 -19.45
N VAL A 455 8.49 24.26 -18.24
CA VAL A 455 9.21 23.02 -17.93
C VAL A 455 8.25 22.02 -17.32
N MET A 456 8.05 20.88 -17.96
CA MET A 456 7.18 19.82 -17.46
C MET A 456 7.74 19.17 -16.19
N LEU A 457 6.89 19.05 -15.15
CA LEU A 457 7.22 18.51 -13.83
C LEU A 457 6.48 17.21 -13.49
N GLY A 458 5.50 16.82 -14.30
CA GLY A 458 4.73 15.62 -14.01
C GLY A 458 3.31 15.63 -14.57
N LYS A 459 2.56 14.62 -14.15
CA LYS A 459 1.14 14.46 -14.50
C LYS A 459 0.33 14.16 -13.26
N THR A 460 -0.94 14.55 -13.26
CA THR A 460 -1.87 14.11 -12.21
C THR A 460 -3.29 13.93 -12.72
N PHE A 461 -3.96 12.92 -12.16
CA PHE A 461 -5.39 12.67 -12.32
C PHE A 461 -6.14 12.69 -10.98
N LYS A 462 -5.45 13.07 -9.89
CA LYS A 462 -5.98 13.07 -8.52
C LYS A 462 -6.56 14.44 -8.15
N GLY A 463 -7.53 14.43 -7.23
CA GLY A 463 -8.16 15.65 -6.72
C GLY A 463 -9.32 16.19 -7.57
N MET A 464 -9.68 15.52 -8.66
CA MET A 464 -10.72 15.97 -9.59
C MET A 464 -12.07 15.35 -9.27
N THR A 465 -13.09 16.19 -9.08
CA THR A 465 -14.49 15.76 -9.00
C THR A 465 -15.06 15.47 -10.40
N ASP A 466 -16.20 14.79 -10.47
CA ASP A 466 -16.86 14.50 -11.75
C ASP A 466 -17.31 15.82 -12.45
N GLU A 467 -17.61 16.86 -11.69
CA GLU A 467 -17.92 18.19 -12.22
C GLU A 467 -16.67 18.85 -12.82
N MET A 468 -15.55 18.84 -12.11
CA MET A 468 -14.27 19.33 -12.63
C MET A 468 -13.85 18.58 -13.89
N LEU A 469 -14.07 17.26 -13.97
CA LEU A 469 -13.74 16.46 -15.15
C LEU A 469 -14.55 16.86 -16.38
N ARG A 470 -15.86 17.20 -16.23
CA ARG A 470 -16.68 17.69 -17.33
C ARG A 470 -16.23 19.07 -17.77
N TRP A 471 -16.09 20.00 -16.83
CA TRP A 471 -15.62 21.35 -17.09
C TRP A 471 -14.25 21.36 -17.79
N GLN A 472 -13.27 20.62 -17.27
CA GLN A 472 -11.93 20.60 -17.87
C GLN A 472 -11.92 19.94 -19.25
N THR A 473 -12.81 18.97 -19.52
CA THR A 473 -12.92 18.38 -20.84
C THR A 473 -13.36 19.42 -21.88
N GLU A 474 -14.38 20.20 -21.58
CA GLU A 474 -14.85 21.29 -22.44
C GLU A 474 -13.77 22.37 -22.60
N ARG A 475 -13.18 22.80 -21.48
CA ARG A 475 -12.17 23.85 -21.45
C ARG A 475 -10.94 23.50 -22.27
N PHE A 476 -10.40 22.29 -22.08
CA PHE A 476 -9.16 21.90 -22.75
C PHE A 476 -9.36 21.53 -24.22
N LEU A 477 -10.53 21.08 -24.62
CA LEU A 477 -10.87 20.94 -26.04
C LEU A 477 -10.96 22.33 -26.74
N ALA A 478 -11.41 23.37 -26.05
CA ALA A 478 -11.40 24.74 -26.57
C ALA A 478 -9.98 25.34 -26.67
N LEU A 479 -9.04 24.85 -25.88
CA LEU A 479 -7.63 25.25 -25.89
C LEU A 479 -6.74 24.34 -26.74
N GLU A 480 -7.30 23.33 -27.39
CA GLU A 480 -6.55 22.35 -28.18
C GLU A 480 -5.70 23.00 -29.26
N THR A 481 -4.44 22.57 -29.35
CA THR A 481 -3.51 22.96 -30.40
C THR A 481 -3.15 21.79 -31.32
N SER A 482 -3.06 20.60 -30.74
CA SER A 482 -2.81 19.34 -31.48
C SER A 482 -3.27 18.15 -30.66
N ARG A 483 -3.43 17.02 -31.31
CA ARG A 483 -3.89 15.77 -30.69
C ARG A 483 -3.09 14.57 -31.20
N SER A 484 -2.71 13.70 -30.27
CA SER A 484 -2.31 12.33 -30.55
C SER A 484 -3.39 11.36 -30.03
N ASP A 485 -3.21 10.03 -30.20
CA ASP A 485 -4.22 9.02 -29.85
C ASP A 485 -4.77 9.15 -28.41
N HIS A 486 -3.92 9.54 -27.46
CA HIS A 486 -4.29 9.61 -26.05
C HIS A 486 -4.10 10.98 -25.42
N VAL A 487 -3.40 11.92 -26.07
CA VAL A 487 -3.00 13.20 -25.50
C VAL A 487 -3.54 14.35 -26.35
N VAL A 488 -4.20 15.29 -25.69
CA VAL A 488 -4.61 16.59 -26.25
C VAL A 488 -3.64 17.64 -25.74
N HIS A 489 -2.83 18.21 -26.64
CA HIS A 489 -1.98 19.35 -26.34
C HIS A 489 -2.80 20.64 -26.36
N VAL A 490 -2.56 21.52 -25.41
CA VAL A 490 -3.35 22.74 -25.23
C VAL A 490 -2.47 23.98 -25.23
N ARG A 491 -3.06 25.13 -25.58
CA ARG A 491 -2.41 26.41 -25.30
C ARG A 491 -2.18 26.54 -23.80
N PRO A 492 -0.96 26.89 -23.35
CA PRO A 492 -0.61 26.96 -21.94
C PRO A 492 -1.18 28.22 -21.28
N GLU A 493 -2.50 28.29 -21.16
CA GLU A 493 -3.24 29.42 -20.61
C GLU A 493 -3.85 29.14 -19.24
N GLN A 494 -4.21 27.86 -18.97
CA GLN A 494 -4.93 27.49 -17.75
C GLN A 494 -3.96 27.22 -16.61
N VAL A 495 -4.04 28.03 -15.56
CA VAL A 495 -3.32 27.81 -14.30
C VAL A 495 -4.14 26.90 -13.39
N VAL A 496 -3.45 26.04 -12.65
CA VAL A 496 -4.03 25.09 -11.71
C VAL A 496 -3.21 25.05 -10.42
N GLU A 497 -3.88 25.19 -9.28
CA GLU A 497 -3.27 25.02 -7.97
C GLU A 497 -3.15 23.53 -7.65
N ILE A 498 -1.91 23.07 -7.43
CA ILE A 498 -1.54 21.68 -7.17
C ILE A 498 -0.97 21.57 -5.77
N ALA A 499 -1.55 20.69 -4.95
CA ALA A 499 -0.90 20.22 -3.74
C ALA A 499 -0.05 18.99 -4.03
N PHE A 500 1.11 18.89 -3.38
CA PHE A 500 2.01 17.73 -3.50
C PHE A 500 2.76 17.48 -2.19
N ASP A 501 3.28 16.25 -2.02
CA ASP A 501 3.91 15.82 -0.77
C ASP A 501 5.45 16.08 -0.76
N GLY A 502 6.05 16.37 -1.91
CA GLY A 502 7.48 16.63 -2.04
C GLY A 502 7.96 16.47 -3.47
N LEU A 503 9.25 16.67 -3.69
CA LEU A 503 9.93 16.52 -4.97
C LEU A 503 10.77 15.25 -5.01
N GLN A 504 10.98 14.71 -6.20
CA GLN A 504 11.89 13.59 -6.44
C GLN A 504 12.67 13.81 -7.72
N ARG A 505 13.88 13.28 -7.79
CA ARG A 505 14.67 13.27 -9.03
C ARG A 505 13.95 12.45 -10.10
N SER A 506 13.97 12.92 -11.33
CA SER A 506 13.33 12.27 -12.46
C SER A 506 14.18 12.41 -13.72
N THR A 507 14.49 11.28 -14.34
CA THR A 507 15.11 11.24 -15.69
C THR A 507 14.06 11.35 -16.79
N ARG A 508 12.77 11.25 -16.44
CA ARG A 508 11.66 11.26 -17.39
C ARG A 508 11.25 12.67 -17.82
N TYR A 509 11.38 13.63 -16.91
CA TYR A 509 10.93 15.00 -17.15
C TYR A 509 12.09 15.94 -17.37
N PRO A 510 11.99 16.91 -18.33
CA PRO A 510 13.08 17.81 -18.69
C PRO A 510 13.63 18.63 -17.53
N GLY A 511 12.80 18.95 -16.54
CA GLY A 511 13.21 19.69 -15.34
C GLY A 511 14.12 18.91 -14.38
N GLY A 512 14.35 17.62 -14.63
CA GLY A 512 15.11 16.74 -13.73
C GLY A 512 14.38 16.39 -12.43
N LEU A 513 13.15 16.92 -12.23
CA LEU A 513 12.33 16.77 -11.04
C LEU A 513 10.93 16.26 -11.40
N ALA A 514 10.28 15.61 -10.42
CA ALA A 514 8.88 15.22 -10.49
C ALA A 514 8.17 15.49 -9.15
N LEU A 515 6.90 15.89 -9.23
CA LEU A 515 6.04 16.10 -8.06
C LEU A 515 5.57 14.75 -7.50
N ARG A 516 5.81 14.50 -6.20
CA ARG A 516 5.30 13.30 -5.51
C ARG A 516 3.85 13.51 -5.10
N PHE A 517 2.98 12.59 -5.48
CA PHE A 517 1.55 12.57 -5.10
C PHE A 517 0.78 13.85 -5.43
N ALA A 518 1.13 14.50 -6.54
CA ALA A 518 0.44 15.69 -7.01
C ALA A 518 -1.08 15.48 -7.14
N ARG A 519 -1.85 16.47 -6.68
CA ARG A 519 -3.32 16.48 -6.78
C ARG A 519 -3.83 17.89 -7.04
N VAL A 520 -4.84 17.99 -7.86
CA VAL A 520 -5.53 19.26 -8.16
C VAL A 520 -6.29 19.70 -6.91
N LEU A 521 -6.11 20.96 -6.52
CA LEU A 521 -6.94 21.65 -5.52
C LEU A 521 -8.04 22.43 -6.23
N ARG A 522 -7.69 23.29 -7.17
CA ARG A 522 -8.63 24.09 -7.97
C ARG A 522 -7.96 24.63 -9.22
N TYR A 523 -8.74 24.99 -10.21
CA TYR A 523 -8.28 25.81 -11.32
C TYR A 523 -8.24 27.28 -10.90
N ARG A 524 -7.25 28.00 -11.40
CA ARG A 524 -6.97 29.40 -11.06
C ARG A 524 -7.33 30.29 -12.25
N ASP A 525 -8.64 30.55 -12.40
CA ASP A 525 -9.15 31.42 -13.45
C ASP A 525 -8.84 32.90 -13.14
N ASP A 526 -8.39 33.17 -11.92
CA ASP A 526 -7.91 34.47 -11.42
C ASP A 526 -6.45 34.75 -11.78
N LYS A 527 -5.71 33.80 -12.38
CA LYS A 527 -4.30 33.93 -12.74
C LYS A 527 -4.05 33.65 -14.21
N THR A 528 -3.10 34.38 -14.75
CA THR A 528 -2.54 34.17 -16.09
C THR A 528 -1.36 33.17 -16.02
N ALA A 529 -0.96 32.59 -17.15
CA ALA A 529 0.17 31.68 -17.22
C ALA A 529 1.51 32.35 -16.80
N ASP A 530 1.63 33.69 -16.97
CA ASP A 530 2.81 34.43 -16.54
C ASP A 530 2.90 34.62 -15.02
N GLU A 531 1.82 34.39 -14.30
CA GLU A 531 1.75 34.42 -12.84
C GLU A 531 1.93 33.03 -12.19
N ALA A 532 2.16 32.00 -13.01
CA ALA A 532 2.48 30.67 -12.52
C ALA A 532 3.87 30.61 -11.88
N ASP A 533 4.04 29.66 -10.95
CA ASP A 533 5.32 29.45 -10.28
C ASP A 533 6.44 29.04 -11.26
N THR A 534 7.65 29.54 -10.99
CA THR A 534 8.81 29.29 -11.84
C THR A 534 9.50 27.98 -11.47
N ILE A 535 10.29 27.47 -12.40
CA ILE A 535 11.11 26.26 -12.15
C ILE A 535 12.15 26.49 -11.03
N GLU A 536 12.62 27.72 -10.84
CA GLU A 536 13.51 28.09 -9.73
C GLU A 536 12.77 28.02 -8.39
N ALA A 537 11.52 28.51 -8.32
CA ALA A 537 10.68 28.37 -7.13
C ALA A 537 10.45 26.89 -6.77
N VAL A 538 10.22 26.05 -7.79
CA VAL A 538 10.11 24.60 -7.58
C VAL A 538 11.43 24.01 -7.05
N ARG A 539 12.58 24.37 -7.63
CA ARG A 539 13.90 23.88 -7.19
C ARG A 539 14.24 24.30 -5.76
N ALA A 540 13.78 25.46 -5.33
CA ALA A 540 13.97 25.94 -3.96
C ALA A 540 13.22 25.11 -2.89
N LEU A 541 12.27 24.27 -3.31
CA LEU A 541 11.55 23.33 -2.45
C LEU A 541 12.17 21.92 -2.41
N ALA A 542 13.29 21.67 -3.15
CA ALA A 542 13.91 20.36 -3.33
C ALA A 542 14.93 20.00 -2.23
#